data_2656f070924b4ecc59762153e1b7a719
#
_entry.id   2656f070924b4ecc59762153e1b7a719
#
_cell.length_a   1.000
_cell.length_b   1.000
_cell.length_c   1.000
_cell.angle_alpha   90.00
_cell.angle_beta   90.00
_cell.angle_gamma   90.00
#
_symmetry.space_group_name_H-M   'P 1'
#
loop_
_entity.id
_entity.type
_entity.pdbx_description
1 polymer ?
#
loop_
_entity_poly.entity_id
_entity_poly.type
_entity_poly.pdbx_seq_one_letter_code
_entity_poly.pdbx_strand_id
1 'polypeptide(L)' 'MKKISITGDVKNEISLRDKEIVFMKFVCTELTYKEIANEMNLSPKTIDGYRDILFTKLNVKNRVGLVIYAIKNKIYTL' A
#
# COMPACT_ATOMS: atom_id res chain seq x y z
N MET A 1 -10.33 27.38 -5.90
CA MET A 1 -10.19 26.96 -6.05
C MET A 1 -10.09 26.41 -6.02
N LYS A 2 -10.12 26.54 -5.73
CA LYS A 2 -9.94 26.03 -5.68
C LYS A 2 -9.62 25.37 -5.64
N LYS A 3 -9.45 25.66 -5.36
CA LYS A 3 -9.11 25.11 -5.31
C LYS A 3 -8.80 24.46 -5.19
N ILE A 4 -8.72 24.79 -4.96
CA ILE A 4 -8.41 24.23 -4.87
C ILE A 4 -8.05 23.63 -4.74
N SER A 5 -8.03 23.80 -4.55
CA SER A 5 -7.75 23.27 -4.46
C SER A 5 -7.31 22.69 -4.60
N ILE A 6 -7.24 22.98 -4.55
CA ILE A 6 -6.87 22.56 -4.75
C ILE A 6 -6.13 22.04 -4.60
N THR A 7 -5.93 22.35 -4.28
CA THR A 7 -5.32 21.99 -4.18
C THR A 7 -4.92 21.29 -3.75
N GLY A 8 -4.86 21.31 -3.46
CA GLY A 8 -4.40 20.83 -2.97
C GLY A 8 -4.34 19.81 -2.59
N ASP A 9 -4.70 19.58 -2.32
CA ASP A 9 -4.74 18.42 -2.11
C ASP A 9 -4.23 17.50 -2.92
N VAL A 10 -4.19 17.63 -3.60
CA VAL A 10 -3.59 17.01 -4.51
C VAL A 10 -2.20 16.73 -4.34
N LYS A 11 -1.48 17.63 -4.08
CA LYS A 11 -0.13 17.57 -3.94
C LYS A 11 0.32 16.62 -2.98
N ASN A 12 -0.49 16.32 -2.12
CA ASN A 12 -0.10 15.39 -1.13
C ASN A 12 -0.37 14.00 -1.50
N GLU A 13 -0.70 13.81 -2.74
CA GLU A 13 -1.01 12.51 -3.19
C GLU A 13 0.18 11.61 -3.15
N ILE A 14 -0.01 10.43 -2.64
CA ILE A 14 1.00 9.40 -2.61
C ILE A 14 0.81 8.55 -3.83
N SER A 15 1.85 8.48 -4.66
CA SER A 15 1.78 7.72 -5.89
C SER A 15 2.19 6.28 -5.62
N LEU A 16 1.29 5.34 -5.86
CA LEU A 16 1.58 3.93 -5.71
C LEU A 16 1.74 3.28 -7.07
N ARG A 17 2.74 2.43 -7.19
CA ARG A 17 2.96 1.67 -8.41
C ARG A 17 1.99 0.52 -8.47
N ASP A 18 1.78 0.00 -9.67
CA ASP A 18 0.83 -1.11 -9.86
C ASP A 18 1.14 -2.29 -8.97
N LYS A 19 2.42 -2.66 -8.86
CA LYS A 19 2.78 -3.80 -8.02
C LYS A 19 2.60 -3.51 -6.54
N GLU A 20 2.76 -2.26 -6.15
CA GLU A 20 2.49 -1.87 -4.76
C GLU A 20 1.00 -1.98 -4.46
N ILE A 21 0.16 -1.63 -5.41
CA ILE A 21 -1.28 -1.76 -5.24
C ILE A 21 -1.67 -3.22 -5.11
N VAL A 22 -1.11 -4.09 -5.95
CA VAL A 22 -1.37 -5.52 -5.86
C VAL A 22 -0.91 -6.05 -4.51
N PHE A 23 0.28 -5.66 -4.07
CA PHE A 23 0.80 -6.05 -2.77
C PHE A 23 -0.15 -5.60 -1.65
N MET A 24 -0.64 -4.37 -1.72
CA MET A 24 -1.56 -3.84 -0.71
C MET A 24 -2.84 -4.67 -0.63
N LYS A 25 -3.33 -5.15 -1.76
CA LYS A 25 -4.52 -6.00 -1.76
C LYS A 25 -4.25 -7.31 -1.06
N PHE A 26 -3.09 -7.91 -1.28
CA PHE A 26 -2.73 -9.13 -0.58
C PHE A 26 -2.50 -8.90 0.91
N VAL A 27 -1.99 -7.72 1.27
CA VAL A 27 -1.77 -7.38 2.67
C VAL A 27 -3.08 -7.38 3.45
N CYS A 28 -4.20 -7.12 2.77
CA CYS A 28 -5.53 -7.11 3.39
C CYS A 28 -6.10 -8.52 3.55
N THR A 29 -5.32 -9.54 3.27
CA THR A 29 -5.72 -10.94 3.47
C THR A 29 -5.00 -11.51 4.68
N GLU A 30 -5.24 -12.77 4.96
CA GLU A 30 -4.55 -13.45 6.06
C GLU A 30 -3.21 -14.07 5.63
N LEU A 31 -2.80 -13.86 4.39
CA LEU A 31 -1.55 -14.42 3.90
C LEU A 31 -0.35 -13.81 4.61
N THR A 32 0.64 -14.64 4.90
CA THR A 32 1.91 -14.14 5.41
C THR A 32 2.67 -13.46 4.27
N TYR A 33 3.67 -12.68 4.61
CA TYR A 33 4.49 -12.04 3.57
C TYR A 33 5.15 -13.09 2.67
N LYS A 34 5.55 -14.21 3.23
CA LYS A 34 6.15 -15.28 2.44
C LYS A 34 5.14 -15.84 1.44
N GLU A 35 3.91 -16.01 1.88
CA GLU A 35 2.84 -16.48 1.00
C GLU A 35 2.52 -15.45 -0.06
N ILE A 36 2.53 -14.17 0.30
CA ILE A 36 2.31 -13.11 -0.68
C ILE A 36 3.41 -13.12 -1.75
N ALA A 37 4.66 -13.32 -1.33
CA ALA A 37 5.77 -13.41 -2.27
C ALA A 37 5.51 -14.52 -3.29
N ASN A 38 5.03 -15.65 -2.81
CA ASN A 38 4.70 -16.77 -3.66
C ASN A 38 3.60 -16.40 -4.66
N GLU A 39 2.54 -15.77 -4.16
CA GLU A 39 1.41 -15.38 -5.01
C GLU A 39 1.81 -14.37 -6.07
N MET A 40 2.74 -13.49 -5.75
CA MET A 40 3.18 -12.47 -6.69
C MET A 40 4.37 -12.90 -7.54
N ASN A 41 4.85 -14.14 -7.35
CA ASN A 41 6.03 -14.63 -8.07
C ASN A 41 7.24 -13.75 -7.83
N LEU A 42 7.43 -13.32 -6.59
CA LEU A 42 8.56 -12.49 -6.19
C LEU A 42 9.29 -13.15 -5.04
N SER A 43 10.53 -12.74 -4.82
CA SER A 43 11.27 -13.28 -3.69
C SER A 43 10.76 -12.66 -2.38
N PRO A 44 10.88 -13.36 -1.26
CA PRO A 44 10.52 -12.78 0.03
C PRO A 44 11.27 -11.47 0.31
N LYS A 45 12.51 -11.37 -0.14
CA LYS A 45 13.28 -10.15 0.07
C LYS A 45 12.68 -8.97 -0.69
N THR A 46 12.17 -9.21 -1.90
CA THR A 46 11.52 -8.17 -2.67
C THR A 46 10.23 -7.71 -1.99
N ILE A 47 9.48 -8.66 -1.43
CA ILE A 47 8.26 -8.34 -0.69
C ILE A 47 8.59 -7.53 0.56
N ASP A 48 9.65 -7.89 1.28
CA ASP A 48 10.09 -7.11 2.43
C ASP A 48 10.42 -5.68 2.02
N GLY A 49 11.03 -5.53 0.84
CA GLY A 49 11.33 -4.22 0.30
C GLY A 49 10.07 -3.40 0.03
N TYR A 50 9.06 -4.01 -0.57
CA TYR A 50 7.79 -3.34 -0.80
C TYR A 50 7.17 -2.89 0.53
N ARG A 51 7.16 -3.78 1.51
CA ARG A 51 6.62 -3.46 2.82
C ARG A 51 7.32 -2.26 3.43
N ASP A 52 8.64 -2.28 3.43
CA ASP A 52 9.42 -1.21 4.07
C ASP A 52 9.23 0.12 3.35
N ILE A 53 9.20 0.10 2.03
CA ILE A 53 8.96 1.31 1.25
C ILE A 53 7.58 1.88 1.57
N LEU A 54 6.57 1.01 1.66
CA LEU A 54 5.21 1.46 1.96
C LEU A 54 5.08 1.96 3.39
N PHE A 55 5.75 1.31 4.34
CA PHE A 55 5.74 1.81 5.71
C PHE A 55 6.24 3.27 5.75
N THR A 56 7.31 3.55 5.02
CA THR A 56 7.87 4.89 4.96
C THR A 56 6.97 5.83 4.17
N LYS A 57 6.57 5.40 2.99
CA LYS A 57 5.81 6.22 2.07
C LYS A 57 4.46 6.62 2.67
N LEU A 58 3.82 5.71 3.36
CA LEU A 58 2.49 5.96 3.94
C LEU A 58 2.55 6.38 5.40
N ASN A 59 3.75 6.44 5.95
CA ASN A 59 3.97 6.85 7.33
C ASN A 59 3.16 5.97 8.30
N VAL A 60 3.26 4.67 8.12
CA VAL A 60 2.61 3.70 9.00
C VAL A 60 3.68 2.80 9.62
N LYS A 61 3.34 2.15 10.71
CA LYS A 61 4.34 1.43 11.50
C LYS A 61 4.24 -0.07 11.41
N ASN A 62 3.12 -0.58 10.92
CA ASN A 62 2.96 -2.02 10.85
C ASN A 62 1.90 -2.36 9.81
N ARG A 63 1.67 -3.66 9.65
CA ARG A 63 0.77 -4.17 8.63
C ARG A 63 -0.67 -3.65 8.80
N VAL A 64 -1.12 -3.48 10.03
CA VAL A 64 -2.47 -2.98 10.27
C VAL A 64 -2.63 -1.58 9.66
N GLY A 65 -1.58 -0.75 9.74
CA GLY A 65 -1.61 0.57 9.12
C GLY A 65 -1.78 0.48 7.61
N LEU A 66 -1.13 -0.50 6.97
CA LEU A 66 -1.30 -0.69 5.54
C LEU A 66 -2.74 -1.09 5.20
N VAL A 67 -3.33 -1.98 5.99
CA VAL A 67 -4.70 -2.42 5.77
C VAL A 67 -5.66 -1.24 5.89
N ILE A 68 -5.51 -0.45 6.93
CA ILE A 68 -6.38 0.70 7.14
C ILE A 68 -6.25 1.68 5.98
N TYR A 69 -5.03 1.94 5.53
CA TYR A 69 -4.81 2.82 4.40
C TYR A 69 -5.51 2.29 3.14
N ALA A 70 -5.37 0.99 2.89
CA ALA A 70 -5.95 0.36 1.70
C ALA A 70 -7.47 0.49 1.71
N ILE A 71 -8.10 0.31 2.87
CA ILE A 71 -9.54 0.42 2.98
C ILE A 71 -10.00 1.86 2.82
N LYS A 72 -9.33 2.79 3.48
CA LYS A 72 -9.69 4.20 3.41
C LYS A 72 -9.57 4.75 2.00
N ASN A 73 -8.62 4.25 1.23
CA ASN A 73 -8.36 4.75 -0.11
C ASN A 73 -8.96 3.84 -1.18
N LYS A 74 -9.80 2.92 -0.77
CA LYS A 74 -10.56 2.05 -1.68
C LYS A 74 -9.68 1.18 -2.57
N ILE A 75 -8.48 0.89 -2.09
CA ILE A 75 -7.62 -0.08 -2.75
C ILE A 75 -8.18 -1.46 -2.49
N TYR A 76 -8.74 -1.67 -1.31
CA TYR A 76 -9.38 -2.92 -0.94
C TYR A 76 -10.76 -2.59 -0.36
N THR A 77 -11.78 -3.32 -0.82
CA THR A 77 -13.15 -3.11 -0.36
C THR A 77 -13.60 -4.32 0.44
N LEU A 78 -14.15 -4.06 1.62
CA LEU A 78 -14.68 -5.11 2.46
C LEU A 78 -16.04 -5.61 1.96
#